data_9296dd5260e47bc21bb57b7463f1c5ba
#
_entry.id   9296dd5260e47bc21bb57b7463f1c5ba
#
_cell.length_a   1.000
_cell.length_b   1.000
_cell.length_c   1.000
_cell.angle_alpha   90.00
_cell.angle_beta   90.00
_cell.angle_gamma   90.00
#
_symmetry.space_group_name_H-M   'P 1'
#
loop_
_entity.id
_entity.type
_entity.pdbx_description
1 polymer ?
#
loop_
_entity_poly.entity_id
_entity_poly.type
_entity_poly.pdbx_seq_one_letter_code
_entity_poly.pdbx_strand_id
1 'polypeptide(L)' 'KAILGQYYYAPHRRSYGVWQWDWVSEKGASGRFVKDFCTKEEAREYVWKMNGWGQPKAKLN' A
#
# COMPACT_ATOMS: atom_id res chain seq x y z
N LYS A 1 4.75 -9.84 -3.71
CA LYS A 1 5.41 -9.70 -4.98
C LYS A 1 5.25 -8.30 -5.52
N ALA A 2 6.36 -7.67 -5.90
CA ALA A 2 6.31 -6.28 -6.33
C ALA A 2 5.79 -6.16 -7.76
N ILE A 3 4.85 -5.27 -7.96
CA ILE A 3 4.28 -5.00 -9.28
C ILE A 3 4.40 -3.50 -9.52
N LEU A 4 5.06 -3.14 -10.61
CA LEU A 4 5.29 -1.73 -10.93
C LEU A 4 3.98 -0.95 -10.93
N GLY A 5 3.97 0.16 -10.24
CA GLY A 5 2.80 1.02 -10.16
C GLY A 5 1.80 0.66 -9.08
N GLN A 6 1.94 -0.50 -8.47
CA GLN A 6 1.01 -0.93 -7.45
C GLN A 6 1.36 -0.31 -6.11
N TYR A 7 0.35 0.02 -5.33
CA TYR A 7 0.54 0.57 -3.99
C TYR A 7 0.55 -0.54 -2.98
N TYR A 8 1.24 -0.30 -1.87
CA TYR A 8 1.27 -1.23 -0.76
C TYR A 8 1.44 -0.44 0.53
N TYR A 9 1.13 -1.07 1.65
CA TYR A 9 1.29 -0.42 2.94
C TYR A 9 2.08 -1.31 3.88
N ALA A 10 2.69 -0.68 4.87
CA ALA A 10 3.50 -1.39 5.86
C ALA A 10 3.63 -0.53 7.10
N PRO A 11 3.96 -1.13 8.24
CA PRO A 11 4.22 -0.33 9.43
C PRO A 11 5.35 0.66 9.17
N HIS A 12 5.18 1.87 9.67
CA HIS A 12 6.15 2.93 9.46
C HIS A 12 6.21 3.77 10.72
N ARG A 13 7.23 3.53 11.55
CA ARG A 13 7.35 4.18 12.85
C ARG A 13 6.15 3.83 13.70
N ARG A 14 5.40 4.83 14.12
CA ARG A 14 4.22 4.61 14.95
C ARG A 14 2.92 4.65 14.15
N SER A 15 3.05 4.63 12.83
CA SER A 15 1.89 4.74 11.96
C SER A 15 2.02 3.70 10.87
N TYR A 16 1.24 3.85 9.83
CA TYR A 16 1.30 2.97 8.67
C TYR A 16 1.53 3.81 7.44
N GLY A 17 2.56 3.46 6.71
CA GLY A 17 2.90 4.20 5.51
C GLY A 17 2.40 3.50 4.26
N VAL A 18 2.21 4.27 3.22
CA VAL A 18 1.85 3.76 1.91
C VAL A 18 2.94 4.13 0.94
N TRP A 19 3.33 3.15 0.14
CA TRP A 19 4.34 3.32 -0.90
C TRP A 19 3.78 2.86 -2.22
N GLN A 20 4.40 3.29 -3.30
CA GLN A 20 4.07 2.81 -4.63
C GLN A 20 5.33 2.26 -5.27
N TRP A 21 5.25 1.04 -5.80
CA TRP A 21 6.41 0.45 -6.48
C TRP A 21 6.71 1.28 -7.72
N ASP A 22 7.89 1.89 -7.77
CA ASP A 22 8.27 2.70 -8.89
C ASP A 22 9.46 2.13 -9.65
N TRP A 23 9.99 1.01 -9.20
CA TRP A 23 11.06 0.32 -9.90
C TRP A 23 11.02 -1.15 -9.52
N VAL A 24 10.96 -2.02 -10.51
CA VAL A 24 10.88 -3.45 -10.28
C VAL A 24 11.79 -4.15 -11.26
N SER A 25 12.62 -5.08 -10.77
CA SER A 25 13.49 -5.88 -11.62
C SER A 25 13.64 -7.25 -11.00
N GLU A 26 14.36 -8.10 -11.69
CA GLU A 26 14.62 -9.44 -11.18
C GLU A 26 15.44 -9.42 -9.89
N LYS A 27 16.23 -8.38 -9.71
CA LYS A 27 17.12 -8.31 -8.56
C LYS A 27 16.52 -7.59 -7.38
N GLY A 28 15.37 -7.01 -7.53
CA GLY A 28 14.75 -6.31 -6.42
C GLY A 28 13.75 -5.29 -6.89
N ALA A 29 13.26 -4.51 -5.95
CA ALA A 29 12.25 -3.52 -6.23
C ALA A 29 12.41 -2.36 -5.26
N SER A 30 11.97 -1.19 -5.68
CA SER A 30 11.96 -0.05 -4.79
C SER A 30 10.63 0.67 -4.92
N GLY A 31 10.21 1.30 -3.83
CA GLY A 31 8.95 2.02 -3.79
C GLY A 31 9.18 3.42 -3.28
N ARG A 32 8.40 4.35 -3.78
CA ARG A 32 8.47 5.71 -3.29
C ARG A 32 7.40 5.91 -2.22
N PHE A 33 7.74 6.69 -1.22
CA PHE A 33 6.81 6.98 -0.14
C PHE A 33 5.68 7.86 -0.65
N VAL A 34 4.45 7.54 -0.28
CA VAL A 34 3.29 8.30 -0.71
C VAL A 34 2.67 9.06 0.46
N LYS A 35 2.32 8.37 1.53
CA LYS A 35 1.58 9.01 2.60
C LYS A 35 1.56 8.13 3.84
N ASP A 36 1.46 8.75 5.01
CA ASP A 36 1.26 8.06 6.28
C ASP A 36 -0.19 8.11 6.70
N PHE A 37 -0.58 7.08 7.43
CA PHE A 37 -1.91 7.02 8.04
C PHE A 37 -1.76 6.60 9.49
N CYS A 38 -2.71 7.00 10.32
CA CYS A 38 -2.66 6.68 11.74
C CYS A 38 -2.99 5.23 12.01
N THR A 39 -3.85 4.63 11.22
CA THR A 39 -4.27 3.25 11.45
C THR A 39 -4.04 2.40 10.23
N LYS A 40 -3.93 1.10 10.49
CA LYS A 40 -3.77 0.11 9.44
C LYS A 40 -4.95 0.13 8.48
N GLU A 41 -6.14 0.27 9.03
CA GLU A 41 -7.36 0.25 8.22
C GLU A 41 -7.37 1.39 7.21
N GLU A 42 -6.96 2.57 7.64
CA GLU A 42 -6.91 3.71 6.73
C GLU A 42 -5.91 3.49 5.61
N ALA A 43 -4.74 2.98 5.94
CA ALA A 43 -3.72 2.71 4.95
C ALA A 43 -4.20 1.66 3.96
N ARG A 44 -4.84 0.62 4.46
CA ARG A 44 -5.34 -0.46 3.62
C ARG A 44 -6.40 0.04 2.66
N GLU A 45 -7.34 0.86 3.14
CA GLU A 45 -8.37 1.41 2.28
C GLU A 45 -7.78 2.28 1.18
N TYR A 46 -6.79 3.08 1.54
CA TYR A 46 -6.14 3.92 0.56
C TYR A 46 -5.46 3.09 -0.51
N VAL A 47 -4.73 2.05 -0.11
CA VAL A 47 -4.05 1.17 -1.04
C VAL A 47 -5.04 0.51 -1.99
N TRP A 48 -6.12 -0.01 -1.46
CA TRP A 48 -7.13 -0.66 -2.29
C TRP A 48 -7.74 0.31 -3.28
N LYS A 49 -8.05 1.52 -2.81
CA LYS A 49 -8.62 2.54 -3.67
C LYS A 49 -7.65 2.91 -4.80
N MET A 50 -6.39 3.15 -4.45
CA MET A 50 -5.42 3.58 -5.45
C MET A 50 -5.06 2.48 -6.43
N ASN A 51 -5.14 1.24 -6.00
CA ASN A 51 -4.90 0.12 -6.89
C ASN A 51 -6.10 -0.23 -7.76
N GLY A 52 -7.23 0.41 -7.50
CA GLY A 52 -8.43 0.10 -8.26
C GLY A 52 -9.10 -1.19 -7.86
N TRP A 53 -8.82 -1.67 -6.65
CA TRP A 53 -9.43 -2.92 -6.16
C TRP A 53 -10.80 -2.71 -5.53
N GLY A 54 -11.21 -1.45 -5.39
CA GLY A 54 -12.44 -1.15 -4.68
C GLY A 54 -12.17 -1.05 -3.19
N GLN A 55 -13.18 -1.27 -2.39
CA GLN A 55 -13.00 -1.21 -0.95
C GLN A 55 -12.80 -2.59 -0.39
N PRO A 56 -11.95 -2.74 0.64
CA PRO A 56 -11.83 -4.02 1.31
C PRO A 56 -13.19 -4.41 1.86
N LYS A 57 -13.55 -5.66 1.73
CA LYS A 57 -14.83 -6.11 2.27
C LYS A 57 -14.77 -6.08 3.77
N ALA A 58 -15.80 -5.54 4.35
CA ALA A 58 -15.95 -5.65 5.78
C ALA A 58 -16.11 -7.11 6.10
N LYS A 59 -15.70 -7.48 7.20
CA LYS A 59 -15.85 -8.79 7.52
C LYS A 59 -17.20 -9.15 7.60
N LEU A 60 -17.81 -9.52 7.23
CA LEU A 60 -19.10 -9.66 7.19
C LEU A 60 -19.60 -10.51 7.61
N ASN A 61 -19.45 -10.17 7.47
CA ASN A 61 -19.75 -10.63 7.56
C ASN A 61 -19.86 -11.07 7.63
#